data_06c749db9513199104434836856e7c3c
#
_entry.id   06c749db9513199104434836856e7c3c
#
_cell.length_a   1.000
_cell.length_b   1.000
_cell.length_c   1.000
_cell.angle_alpha   90.00
_cell.angle_beta   90.00
_cell.angle_gamma   90.00
#
_symmetry.space_group_name_H-M   'P 1'
#
loop_
_entity.id
_entity.type
_entity.pdbx_description
1 polymer ?
#
loop_
_entity_poly.entity_id
_entity_poly.type
_entity_poly.pdbx_seq_one_letter_code
_entity_poly.pdbx_strand_id
1 'polypeptide(L)'
;QFNPVPRLDVLPNVMLGRLNHRSTLLSLFNIFTDEERLMAIAALERLGIEHVAMQAAGTLSGGQQQRVAIARALMQSPKMVLADEPIASLDPLNAKIVMDALRDINDREGITVVTNLHTLDTARNYCERIIGMSKGRVVFDGTPAELTAAAVTEIYGTDSHGAGIDETMTSTSITIPGAQLAARPVQQSAGPEPLALAGL
;
A
#
# COMPACT_ATOMS: atom_id res chain seq x y z
N GLN A 1 8.82 -9.72 -3.07
CA GLN A 1 9.61 -10.21 -1.92
C GLN A 1 10.14 -8.99 -1.17
N PHE A 2 9.73 -8.85 0.09
CA PHE A 2 10.21 -7.82 0.98
C PHE A 2 11.59 -8.23 1.44
N ASN A 3 12.64 -7.50 1.06
CA ASN A 3 14.00 -7.84 1.47
C ASN A 3 14.57 -6.70 2.34
N PRO A 4 14.18 -6.61 3.63
CA PRO A 4 15.05 -5.94 4.56
C PRO A 4 16.37 -6.69 4.61
N VAL A 5 17.46 -5.98 4.80
CA VAL A 5 18.78 -6.60 4.97
C VAL A 5 18.78 -7.33 6.31
N PRO A 6 18.85 -8.70 6.35
CA PRO A 6 18.54 -9.45 7.59
C PRO A 6 19.50 -9.17 8.75
N ARG A 7 20.75 -8.80 8.42
CA ARG A 7 21.82 -8.55 9.41
C ARG A 7 21.80 -7.12 9.96
N LEU A 8 21.04 -6.21 9.36
CA LEU A 8 20.87 -4.85 9.86
C LEU A 8 19.65 -4.78 10.77
N ASP A 9 19.70 -3.88 11.75
CA ASP A 9 18.54 -3.53 12.55
C ASP A 9 17.47 -2.86 11.68
N VAL A 10 16.25 -2.82 12.19
CA VAL A 10 15.09 -2.25 11.49
C VAL A 10 15.31 -0.78 11.15
N LEU A 11 15.77 0.03 12.10
CA LEU A 11 15.95 1.46 11.90
C LEU A 11 16.94 1.76 10.75
N PRO A 12 18.17 1.21 10.71
CA PRO A 12 19.04 1.32 9.54
C PRO A 12 18.38 0.84 8.25
N ASN A 13 17.65 -0.27 8.28
CA ASN A 13 16.93 -0.77 7.10
C ASN A 13 15.95 0.25 6.53
N VAL A 14 15.20 0.93 7.37
CA VAL A 14 14.26 1.98 6.96
C VAL A 14 15.02 3.18 6.39
N MET A 15 16.09 3.61 7.07
CA MET A 15 16.91 4.74 6.62
C MET A 15 17.55 4.52 5.24
N LEU A 16 17.81 3.26 4.81
CA LEU A 16 18.29 2.97 3.46
C LEU A 16 17.36 3.51 2.36
N GLY A 17 16.07 3.69 2.63
CA GLY A 17 15.14 4.32 1.71
C GLY A 17 15.52 5.77 1.34
N ARG A 18 16.35 6.45 2.15
CA ARG A 18 16.78 7.83 1.93
C ARG A 18 18.01 7.97 1.02
N LEU A 19 18.66 6.86 0.66
CA LEU A 19 19.91 6.89 -0.10
C LEU A 19 19.82 7.70 -1.42
N ASN A 20 18.68 7.68 -2.10
CA ASN A 20 18.48 8.43 -3.35
C ASN A 20 18.52 9.96 -3.18
N HIS A 21 18.36 10.47 -1.96
CA HIS A 21 18.35 11.89 -1.66
C HIS A 21 19.70 12.41 -1.15
N ARG A 22 20.75 11.58 -1.20
CA ARG A 22 22.04 11.84 -0.59
C ARG A 22 23.18 11.83 -1.61
N SER A 23 24.27 12.52 -1.28
CA SER A 23 25.50 12.39 -2.06
C SER A 23 26.08 10.98 -1.91
N THR A 24 26.72 10.50 -2.96
CA THR A 24 27.35 9.16 -3.00
C THR A 24 28.34 8.93 -1.85
N LEU A 25 29.09 9.96 -1.47
CA LEU A 25 30.07 9.90 -0.38
C LEU A 25 29.43 9.65 0.97
N LEU A 26 28.36 10.38 1.32
CA LEU A 26 27.62 10.20 2.58
C LEU A 26 26.94 8.85 2.64
N SER A 27 26.46 8.35 1.50
CA SER A 27 25.84 7.03 1.38
C SER A 27 26.85 5.91 1.61
N LEU A 28 28.09 6.07 1.13
CA LEU A 28 29.16 5.08 1.28
C LEU A 28 29.58 4.90 2.76
N PHE A 29 29.59 5.97 3.53
CA PHE A 29 29.94 5.92 4.97
C PHE A 29 28.75 5.63 5.90
N ASN A 30 27.54 5.43 5.35
CA ASN A 30 26.33 5.11 6.11
C ASN A 30 26.00 6.13 7.23
N ILE A 31 26.40 7.39 7.03
CA ILE A 31 26.22 8.47 8.02
C ILE A 31 24.82 9.07 7.81
N PHE A 32 23.90 8.81 8.69
CA PHE A 32 22.55 9.38 8.68
C PHE A 32 22.45 10.57 9.63
N THR A 33 21.68 11.58 9.23
CA THR A 33 21.40 12.75 10.07
C THR A 33 20.36 12.41 11.15
N ASP A 34 20.30 13.22 12.20
CA ASP A 34 19.28 13.06 13.24
C ASP A 34 17.87 13.29 12.68
N GLU A 35 17.72 14.19 11.71
CA GLU A 35 16.45 14.40 10.98
C GLU A 35 16.00 13.13 10.24
N GLU A 36 16.89 12.47 9.52
CA GLU A 36 16.57 11.20 8.84
C GLU A 36 16.23 10.07 9.80
N ARG A 37 16.86 10.06 10.99
CA ARG A 37 16.50 9.11 12.06
C ARG A 37 15.10 9.37 12.59
N LEU A 38 14.76 10.63 12.85
CA LEU A 38 13.43 11.02 13.30
C LEU A 38 12.36 10.67 12.24
N MET A 39 12.63 10.93 10.96
CA MET A 39 11.74 10.52 9.87
C MET A 39 11.53 8.99 9.84
N ALA A 40 12.59 8.22 10.04
CA ALA A 40 12.50 6.76 10.04
C ALA A 40 11.71 6.24 11.26
N ILE A 41 11.89 6.83 12.44
CA ILE A 41 11.11 6.49 13.64
C ILE A 41 9.64 6.83 13.40
N ALA A 42 9.33 8.02 12.89
CA ALA A 42 7.95 8.41 12.57
C ALA A 42 7.30 7.47 11.55
N ALA A 43 8.05 7.00 10.54
CA ALA A 43 7.56 6.01 9.59
C ALA A 43 7.27 4.65 10.26
N LEU A 44 8.09 4.22 11.24
CA LEU A 44 7.87 3.00 12.00
C LEU A 44 6.67 3.13 12.95
N GLU A 45 6.50 4.27 13.64
CA GLU A 45 5.36 4.56 14.52
C GLU A 45 4.04 4.47 13.75
N ARG A 46 3.96 5.05 12.55
CA ARG A 46 2.77 4.98 11.68
C ARG A 46 2.35 3.55 11.34
N LEU A 47 3.33 2.66 11.28
CA LEU A 47 3.11 1.26 11.00
C LEU A 47 3.01 0.39 12.26
N GLY A 48 3.07 1.01 13.47
CA GLY A 48 2.96 0.34 14.76
C GLY A 48 4.08 -0.65 15.04
N ILE A 49 5.30 -0.37 14.53
CA ILE A 49 6.48 -1.25 14.68
C ILE A 49 7.72 -0.52 15.20
N GLU A 50 7.58 0.66 15.80
CA GLU A 50 8.68 1.40 16.41
C GLU A 50 9.39 0.60 17.52
N HIS A 51 8.66 -0.26 18.22
CA HIS A 51 9.17 -1.10 19.30
C HIS A 51 10.22 -2.13 18.84
N VAL A 52 10.28 -2.44 17.53
CA VAL A 52 11.29 -3.34 16.96
C VAL A 52 12.43 -2.59 16.24
N ALA A 53 12.50 -1.26 16.36
CA ALA A 53 13.46 -0.43 15.62
C ALA A 53 14.93 -0.87 15.80
N MET A 54 15.28 -1.39 16.98
CA MET A 54 16.62 -1.86 17.33
C MET A 54 16.80 -3.37 17.22
N GLN A 55 15.83 -4.10 16.65
CA GLN A 55 15.93 -5.53 16.42
C GLN A 55 16.49 -5.81 15.02
N ALA A 56 17.25 -6.90 14.89
CA ALA A 56 17.71 -7.36 13.59
C ALA A 56 16.52 -7.73 12.68
N ALA A 57 16.50 -7.21 11.46
CA ALA A 57 15.37 -7.41 10.56
C ALA A 57 15.10 -8.88 10.21
N GLY A 58 16.12 -9.73 10.29
CA GLY A 58 15.98 -11.17 10.07
C GLY A 58 15.20 -11.92 11.15
N THR A 59 14.96 -11.31 12.33
CA THR A 59 14.21 -11.93 13.44
C THR A 59 12.72 -11.58 13.43
N LEU A 60 12.31 -10.72 12.51
CA LEU A 60 10.94 -10.22 12.43
C LEU A 60 9.98 -11.24 11.82
N SER A 61 8.71 -11.19 12.23
CA SER A 61 7.62 -11.90 11.55
C SER A 61 7.42 -11.36 10.12
N GLY A 62 6.79 -12.14 9.24
CA GLY A 62 6.50 -11.73 7.87
C GLY A 62 5.74 -10.39 7.80
N GLY A 63 4.72 -10.20 8.64
CA GLY A 63 3.97 -8.95 8.71
C GLY A 63 4.79 -7.76 9.21
N GLN A 64 5.74 -7.98 10.12
CA GLN A 64 6.66 -6.93 10.55
C GLN A 64 7.65 -6.58 9.43
N GLN A 65 8.21 -7.57 8.74
CA GLN A 65 9.08 -7.34 7.57
C GLN A 65 8.38 -6.55 6.48
N GLN A 66 7.10 -6.85 6.22
CA GLN A 66 6.24 -6.10 5.30
C GLN A 66 6.15 -4.63 5.70
N ARG A 67 5.83 -4.37 6.95
CA ARG A 67 5.71 -3.00 7.46
C ARG A 67 7.05 -2.25 7.42
N VAL A 68 8.17 -2.90 7.69
CA VAL A 68 9.51 -2.33 7.51
C VAL A 68 9.77 -1.94 6.05
N ALA A 69 9.32 -2.77 5.09
CA ALA A 69 9.46 -2.45 3.67
C ALA A 69 8.62 -1.23 3.26
N ILE A 70 7.40 -1.09 3.80
CA ILE A 70 6.56 0.09 3.59
C ILE A 70 7.22 1.33 4.22
N ALA A 71 7.70 1.24 5.48
CA ALA A 71 8.42 2.33 6.14
C ALA A 71 9.62 2.81 5.30
N ARG A 72 10.40 1.87 4.77
CA ARG A 72 11.52 2.17 3.87
C ARG A 72 11.09 2.86 2.59
N ALA A 73 9.96 2.48 2.01
CA ALA A 73 9.41 3.14 0.83
C ALA A 73 8.99 4.59 1.13
N LEU A 74 8.38 4.84 2.30
CA LEU A 74 7.98 6.18 2.73
C LEU A 74 9.16 7.13 2.92
N MET A 75 10.32 6.63 3.32
CA MET A 75 11.55 7.44 3.43
C MET A 75 11.97 8.08 2.10
N GLN A 76 11.49 7.60 0.98
CA GLN A 76 11.74 8.19 -0.35
C GLN A 76 10.90 9.44 -0.61
N SER A 77 10.00 9.83 0.30
CA SER A 77 9.00 10.89 0.10
C SER A 77 8.24 10.69 -1.23
N PRO A 78 7.64 9.51 -1.45
CA PRO A 78 7.06 9.15 -2.73
C PRO A 78 5.77 9.95 -2.98
N LYS A 79 5.48 10.25 -4.25
CA LYS A 79 4.18 10.76 -4.68
C LYS A 79 3.18 9.61 -4.95
N MET A 80 3.70 8.40 -5.15
CA MET A 80 2.94 7.20 -5.42
C MET A 80 3.63 5.98 -4.79
N VAL A 81 2.86 5.10 -4.20
CA VAL A 81 3.30 3.78 -3.70
C VAL A 81 2.68 2.70 -4.57
N LEU A 82 3.53 1.82 -5.08
CA LEU A 82 3.11 0.61 -5.79
C LEU A 82 3.30 -0.58 -4.84
N ALA A 83 2.21 -1.21 -4.46
CA ALA A 83 2.19 -2.34 -3.53
C ALA A 83 1.69 -3.59 -4.25
N ASP A 84 2.61 -4.47 -4.60
CA ASP A 84 2.30 -5.75 -5.24
C ASP A 84 2.03 -6.81 -4.16
N GLU A 85 0.79 -7.27 -4.09
CA GLU A 85 0.31 -8.25 -3.11
C GLU A 85 0.72 -7.94 -1.65
N PRO A 86 0.44 -6.75 -1.12
CA PRO A 86 0.99 -6.30 0.16
C PRO A 86 0.54 -7.12 1.37
N ILE A 87 -0.44 -7.97 1.22
CA ILE A 87 -1.01 -8.81 2.28
C ILE A 87 -0.89 -10.30 2.01
N ALA A 88 -0.22 -10.69 0.92
CA ALA A 88 -0.02 -12.10 0.60
C ALA A 88 0.73 -12.81 1.74
N SER A 89 0.25 -13.99 2.11
CA SER A 89 0.83 -14.82 3.19
C SER A 89 0.79 -14.20 4.60
N LEU A 90 0.00 -13.15 4.83
CA LEU A 90 -0.25 -12.60 6.15
C LEU A 90 -1.53 -13.18 6.76
N ASP A 91 -1.53 -13.35 8.07
CA ASP A 91 -2.78 -13.62 8.81
C ASP A 91 -3.73 -12.41 8.73
N PRO A 92 -5.03 -12.59 8.96
CA PRO A 92 -6.03 -11.51 8.79
C PRO A 92 -5.76 -10.25 9.61
N LEU A 93 -5.19 -10.40 10.81
CA LEU A 93 -4.87 -9.25 11.67
C LEU A 93 -3.73 -8.42 11.09
N ASN A 94 -2.63 -9.06 10.69
CA ASN A 94 -1.51 -8.38 10.07
C ASN A 94 -1.88 -7.81 8.70
N ALA A 95 -2.68 -8.51 7.92
CA ALA A 95 -3.22 -8.02 6.64
C ALA A 95 -4.03 -6.72 6.84
N LYS A 96 -4.92 -6.70 7.86
CA LYS A 96 -5.67 -5.49 8.20
C LYS A 96 -4.77 -4.32 8.57
N ILE A 97 -3.77 -4.53 9.43
CA ILE A 97 -2.83 -3.47 9.84
C ILE A 97 -2.10 -2.88 8.63
N VAL A 98 -1.66 -3.72 7.68
CA VAL A 98 -0.97 -3.25 6.46
C VAL A 98 -1.92 -2.43 5.58
N MET A 99 -3.15 -2.90 5.36
CA MET A 99 -4.12 -2.19 4.53
C MET A 99 -4.59 -0.88 5.17
N ASP A 100 -4.81 -0.87 6.50
CA ASP A 100 -5.14 0.35 7.25
C ASP A 100 -4.01 1.38 7.11
N ALA A 101 -2.74 0.95 7.20
CA ALA A 101 -1.59 1.83 7.05
C ALA A 101 -1.49 2.41 5.62
N LEU A 102 -1.69 1.60 4.59
CA LEU A 102 -1.70 2.08 3.19
C LEU A 102 -2.84 3.07 2.93
N ARG A 103 -4.00 2.83 3.52
CA ARG A 103 -5.14 3.74 3.45
C ARG A 103 -4.86 5.06 4.17
N ASP A 104 -4.28 5.00 5.38
CA ASP A 104 -3.93 6.18 6.15
C ASP A 104 -2.91 7.07 5.42
N ILE A 105 -1.93 6.47 4.76
CA ILE A 105 -0.96 7.16 3.88
C ILE A 105 -1.67 7.89 2.74
N ASN A 106 -2.66 7.27 2.11
CA ASN A 106 -3.44 7.91 1.06
C ASN A 106 -4.31 9.03 1.60
N ASP A 107 -5.10 8.78 2.66
CA ASP A 107 -6.09 9.70 3.22
C ASP A 107 -5.44 10.96 3.84
N ARG A 108 -4.32 10.82 4.55
CA ARG A 108 -3.69 11.93 5.30
C ARG A 108 -2.60 12.65 4.54
N GLU A 109 -1.88 11.94 3.66
CA GLU A 109 -0.73 12.53 2.97
C GLU A 109 -1.00 12.79 1.49
N GLY A 110 -2.15 12.33 0.98
CA GLY A 110 -2.47 12.45 -0.44
C GLY A 110 -1.55 11.65 -1.35
N ILE A 111 -0.82 10.68 -0.80
CA ILE A 111 0.03 9.79 -1.60
C ILE A 111 -0.85 8.79 -2.33
N THR A 112 -0.75 8.74 -3.65
CA THR A 112 -1.47 7.74 -4.43
C THR A 112 -0.96 6.33 -4.11
N VAL A 113 -1.86 5.42 -3.75
CA VAL A 113 -1.53 4.01 -3.51
C VAL A 113 -2.17 3.16 -4.60
N VAL A 114 -1.34 2.44 -5.35
CA VAL A 114 -1.78 1.43 -6.30
C VAL A 114 -1.42 0.06 -5.74
N THR A 115 -2.41 -0.78 -5.53
CA THR A 115 -2.19 -2.10 -4.94
C THR A 115 -2.77 -3.20 -5.83
N ASN A 116 -2.02 -4.27 -6.00
CA ASN A 116 -2.50 -5.51 -6.59
C ASN A 116 -3.08 -6.40 -5.49
N LEU A 117 -4.33 -6.79 -5.63
CA LEU A 117 -5.06 -7.59 -4.65
C LEU A 117 -5.76 -8.77 -5.33
N HIS A 118 -5.81 -9.90 -4.63
CA HIS A 118 -6.53 -11.10 -5.11
C HIS A 118 -7.89 -11.31 -4.44
N THR A 119 -8.20 -10.50 -3.42
CA THR A 119 -9.45 -10.63 -2.66
C THR A 119 -10.39 -9.47 -2.98
N LEU A 120 -11.57 -9.80 -3.44
CA LEU A 120 -12.61 -8.81 -3.80
C LEU A 120 -13.06 -8.00 -2.58
N ASP A 121 -13.21 -8.65 -1.42
CA ASP A 121 -13.63 -7.99 -0.19
C ASP A 121 -12.62 -6.93 0.25
N THR A 122 -11.33 -7.23 0.17
CA THR A 122 -10.29 -6.24 0.48
C THR A 122 -10.32 -5.09 -0.51
N ALA A 123 -10.46 -5.36 -1.81
CA ALA A 123 -10.56 -4.33 -2.82
C ALA A 123 -11.79 -3.42 -2.59
N ARG A 124 -12.96 -4.01 -2.29
CA ARG A 124 -14.19 -3.25 -1.99
C ARG A 124 -14.08 -2.38 -0.74
N ASN A 125 -13.37 -2.86 0.29
CA ASN A 125 -13.29 -2.17 1.58
C ASN A 125 -12.20 -1.08 1.61
N TYR A 126 -11.15 -1.22 0.82
CA TYR A 126 -9.97 -0.35 0.92
C TYR A 126 -9.73 0.54 -0.29
N CYS A 127 -10.22 0.17 -1.48
CA CYS A 127 -9.94 0.92 -2.70
C CYS A 127 -11.10 1.88 -3.03
N GLU A 128 -10.78 3.07 -3.55
CA GLU A 128 -11.74 4.03 -4.09
C GLU A 128 -12.04 3.76 -5.57
N ARG A 129 -11.07 3.20 -6.27
CA ARG A 129 -11.17 2.82 -7.69
C ARG A 129 -10.58 1.44 -7.86
N ILE A 130 -11.28 0.60 -8.62
CA ILE A 130 -10.87 -0.77 -8.94
C ILE A 130 -10.67 -0.88 -10.44
N ILE A 131 -9.53 -1.44 -10.83
CA ILE A 131 -9.22 -1.77 -12.22
C ILE A 131 -9.15 -3.29 -12.33
N GLY A 132 -10.12 -3.89 -13.00
CA GLY A 132 -10.16 -5.33 -13.27
C GLY A 132 -9.46 -5.66 -14.58
N MET A 133 -8.56 -6.64 -14.52
CA MET A 133 -7.80 -7.08 -15.68
C MET A 133 -8.11 -8.54 -16.02
N SER A 134 -8.30 -8.83 -17.31
CA SER A 134 -8.44 -10.20 -17.80
C SER A 134 -7.67 -10.36 -19.11
N LYS A 135 -6.87 -11.42 -19.22
CA LYS A 135 -6.07 -11.74 -20.43
C LYS A 135 -5.24 -10.57 -20.96
N GLY A 136 -4.65 -9.77 -20.03
CA GLY A 136 -3.81 -8.62 -20.37
C GLY A 136 -4.56 -7.36 -20.81
N ARG A 137 -5.89 -7.32 -20.63
CA ARG A 137 -6.73 -6.16 -20.96
C ARG A 137 -7.48 -5.67 -19.72
N VAL A 138 -7.73 -4.37 -19.65
CA VAL A 138 -8.64 -3.80 -18.68
C VAL A 138 -10.07 -4.13 -19.14
N VAL A 139 -10.82 -4.83 -18.30
CA VAL A 139 -12.22 -5.23 -18.54
C VAL A 139 -13.17 -4.50 -17.59
N PHE A 140 -12.67 -3.99 -16.48
CA PHE A 140 -13.42 -3.18 -15.54
C PHE A 140 -12.58 -1.99 -15.06
N ASP A 141 -13.20 -0.82 -14.94
CA ASP A 141 -12.62 0.38 -14.37
C ASP A 141 -13.76 1.20 -13.73
N GLY A 142 -13.81 1.22 -12.41
CA GLY A 142 -14.92 1.85 -11.69
C GLY A 142 -14.72 1.84 -10.18
N THR A 143 -15.74 2.30 -9.48
CA THR A 143 -15.82 2.30 -8.02
C THR A 143 -16.17 0.90 -7.47
N PRO A 144 -15.91 0.63 -6.17
CA PRO A 144 -16.35 -0.61 -5.53
C PRO A 144 -17.85 -0.89 -5.66
N ALA A 145 -18.68 0.16 -5.68
CA ALA A 145 -20.13 0.03 -5.80
C ALA A 145 -20.58 -0.43 -7.20
N GLU A 146 -19.77 -0.13 -8.23
CA GLU A 146 -20.02 -0.52 -9.62
C GLU A 146 -19.53 -1.93 -9.94
N LEU A 147 -18.76 -2.55 -9.02
CA LEU A 147 -18.23 -3.90 -9.20
C LEU A 147 -19.34 -4.95 -8.98
N THR A 148 -20.13 -5.16 -10.04
CA THR A 148 -21.22 -6.13 -10.06
C THR A 148 -20.73 -7.58 -10.20
N ALA A 149 -21.58 -8.56 -9.91
CA ALA A 149 -21.29 -9.98 -10.15
C ALA A 149 -20.92 -10.27 -11.63
N ALA A 150 -21.54 -9.56 -12.57
CA ALA A 150 -21.22 -9.66 -14.00
C ALA A 150 -19.78 -9.17 -14.29
N ALA A 151 -19.38 -8.05 -13.71
CA ALA A 151 -18.02 -7.52 -13.84
C ALA A 151 -16.98 -8.48 -13.22
N VAL A 152 -17.28 -9.06 -12.06
CA VAL A 152 -16.43 -10.07 -11.41
C VAL A 152 -16.27 -11.30 -12.31
N THR A 153 -17.35 -11.77 -12.92
CA THR A 153 -17.30 -12.87 -13.89
C THR A 153 -16.45 -12.55 -15.13
N GLU A 154 -16.47 -11.32 -15.60
CA GLU A 154 -15.64 -10.88 -16.73
C GLU A 154 -14.14 -10.83 -16.36
N ILE A 155 -13.82 -10.42 -15.12
CA ILE A 155 -12.44 -10.35 -14.61
C ILE A 155 -11.85 -11.76 -14.46
N TYR A 156 -12.55 -12.65 -13.77
CA TYR A 156 -12.03 -13.97 -13.40
C TYR A 156 -12.39 -15.09 -14.39
N GLY A 157 -13.38 -14.86 -15.24
CA GLY A 157 -13.97 -15.86 -16.12
C GLY A 157 -15.06 -16.67 -15.42
N THR A 158 -15.85 -17.41 -16.20
CA THR A 158 -16.73 -18.46 -15.68
C THR A 158 -15.92 -19.74 -15.60
N ASP A 159 -15.78 -20.31 -14.41
CA ASP A 159 -15.27 -21.68 -14.32
C ASP A 159 -16.16 -22.61 -15.15
N SER A 160 -15.53 -23.54 -15.89
CA SER A 160 -16.16 -24.49 -16.78
C SER A 160 -17.19 -25.41 -16.13
N HIS A 161 -17.47 -25.26 -14.84
CA HIS A 161 -18.43 -26.04 -14.06
C HIS A 161 -19.64 -25.25 -13.54
N GLY A 162 -19.85 -24.00 -13.96
CA GLY A 162 -21.07 -23.24 -13.63
C GLY A 162 -21.26 -22.94 -12.13
N ALA A 163 -20.27 -23.22 -11.31
CA ALA A 163 -20.25 -22.76 -9.93
C ALA A 163 -19.88 -21.29 -9.95
N GLY A 164 -20.80 -20.42 -9.57
CA GLY A 164 -20.50 -19.00 -9.36
C GLY A 164 -19.28 -18.88 -8.44
N ILE A 165 -18.41 -17.93 -8.72
CA ILE A 165 -17.27 -17.64 -7.85
C ILE A 165 -17.86 -17.29 -6.49
N ASP A 166 -17.68 -18.19 -5.51
CA ASP A 166 -18.06 -17.91 -4.14
C ASP A 166 -17.08 -16.87 -3.62
N GLU A 167 -17.60 -15.68 -3.31
CA GLU A 167 -16.83 -14.55 -2.79
C GLU A 167 -16.06 -14.91 -1.51
N THR A 168 -16.42 -16.03 -0.88
CA THR A 168 -15.80 -16.56 0.35
C THR A 168 -14.56 -17.42 0.10
N MET A 169 -14.24 -17.79 -1.15
CA MET A 169 -13.13 -18.71 -1.47
C MET A 169 -11.73 -18.11 -1.36
N THR A 170 -11.58 -16.87 -0.89
CA THR A 170 -10.26 -16.25 -0.73
C THR A 170 -9.81 -16.35 0.73
N SER A 171 -8.68 -17.01 0.95
CA SER A 171 -8.13 -17.35 2.27
C SER A 171 -7.71 -16.14 3.14
N THR A 172 -7.94 -14.91 2.70
CA THR A 172 -7.51 -13.67 3.38
C THR A 172 -8.59 -12.58 3.32
N SER A 173 -9.88 -12.95 3.47
CA SER A 173 -10.96 -11.96 3.54
C SER A 173 -10.84 -11.14 4.81
N ILE A 174 -10.63 -9.82 4.67
CA ILE A 174 -10.67 -8.88 5.79
C ILE A 174 -12.10 -8.38 5.93
N THR A 175 -12.89 -9.02 6.78
CA THR A 175 -14.24 -8.54 7.12
C THR A 175 -14.12 -7.46 8.18
N ILE A 176 -14.54 -6.23 7.87
CA ILE A 176 -14.65 -5.15 8.85
C ILE A 176 -16.07 -5.19 9.43
N PRO A 177 -16.28 -5.56 10.71
CA PRO A 177 -17.59 -5.52 11.32
C PRO A 177 -18.08 -4.05 11.39
N GLY A 178 -19.20 -3.75 10.72
CA GLY A 178 -19.86 -2.45 10.85
C GLY A 178 -19.49 -1.36 9.84
N ALA A 179 -18.75 -1.65 8.79
CA ALA A 179 -18.54 -0.71 7.70
C ALA A 179 -19.83 -0.56 6.87
N GLN A 180 -20.72 0.32 7.31
CA GLN A 180 -21.70 0.90 6.40
C GLN A 180 -20.93 1.75 5.38
N LEU A 181 -21.04 1.40 4.11
CA LEU A 181 -20.54 2.15 2.96
C LEU A 181 -21.18 3.56 2.98
N ALA A 182 -20.58 4.49 3.71
CA ALA A 182 -20.85 5.90 3.52
C ALA A 182 -20.10 6.31 2.24
N ALA A 183 -20.85 6.44 1.14
CA ALA A 183 -20.36 7.04 -0.08
C ALA A 183 -19.83 8.45 0.26
N ARG A 184 -18.53 8.63 0.32
CA ARG A 184 -17.91 9.96 0.38
C ARG A 184 -18.11 10.64 -0.98
N PRO A 185 -18.52 11.91 -1.02
CA PRO A 185 -18.59 12.64 -2.29
C PRO A 185 -17.17 12.78 -2.85
N VAL A 186 -17.01 12.38 -4.11
CA VAL A 186 -15.79 12.60 -4.89
C VAL A 186 -15.51 14.10 -4.90
N GLN A 187 -14.48 14.55 -4.19
CA GLN A 187 -13.94 15.88 -4.39
C GLN A 187 -13.29 15.90 -5.77
N GLN A 188 -13.99 16.53 -6.72
CA GLN A 188 -13.39 16.88 -8.00
C GLN A 188 -12.20 17.79 -7.70
N SER A 189 -10.98 17.27 -7.93
CA SER A 189 -9.78 18.10 -7.94
C SER A 189 -9.94 19.15 -9.01
N ALA A 190 -10.05 20.42 -8.61
CA ALA A 190 -10.01 21.54 -9.52
C ALA A 190 -8.70 21.42 -10.32
N GLY A 191 -8.82 21.30 -11.62
CA GLY A 191 -7.69 21.34 -12.54
C GLY A 191 -6.90 22.62 -12.37
N PRO A 192 -5.59 22.63 -12.71
CA PRO A 192 -4.78 23.82 -12.60
C PRO A 192 -5.37 24.93 -13.48
N GLU A 193 -5.64 26.09 -12.87
CA GLU A 193 -6.01 27.31 -13.60
C GLU A 193 -4.95 27.63 -14.65
N PRO A 194 -5.35 28.05 -15.85
CA PRO A 194 -4.39 28.48 -16.86
C PRO A 194 -3.71 29.78 -16.40
N LEU A 195 -2.39 29.75 -16.31
CA LEU A 195 -1.55 30.93 -16.09
C LEU A 195 -1.89 31.99 -17.15
N ALA A 196 -2.54 33.07 -16.72
CA ALA A 196 -2.72 34.27 -17.51
C ALA A 196 -1.35 34.91 -17.76
N LEU A 197 -0.86 34.81 -18.99
CA LEU A 197 0.23 35.63 -19.48
C LEU A 197 -0.27 37.07 -19.57
N ALA A 198 0.01 37.88 -18.53
CA ALA A 198 -0.07 39.34 -18.63
C ALA A 198 1.24 39.80 -19.26
N GLY A 199 1.11 40.43 -20.44
CA GLY A 199 2.21 41.02 -21.14
C GLY A 199 2.76 42.25 -20.44
N LEU A 200 4.06 42.44 -20.58
CA LEU A 200 4.81 43.68 -20.99
C LEU A 200 6.27 43.27 -21.13
#